data_14d7db12e5cb23f16e072e401791b5e1
#
_entry.id   14d7db12e5cb23f16e072e401791b5e1
#
_cell.length_a   1.000
_cell.length_b   1.000
_cell.length_c   1.000
_cell.angle_alpha   90.00
_cell.angle_beta   90.00
_cell.angle_gamma   90.00
#
_symmetry.space_group_name_H-M   'P 1'
#
loop_
_entity.id
_entity.type
_entity.pdbx_description
1 polymer ?
#
loop_
_entity_poly.entity_id
_entity_poly.type
_entity_poly.pdbx_seq_one_letter_code
_entity_poly.pdbx_strand_id
1 'polypeptide(L)'
;LGLNTSKVWDQIMADGGSIQDIDELSDIRVGTHGIPIKEVYQTFKEINQLELVKQAGLRQQYIDQSVSLNLASPKWINRVHMDAWKSGVKTLYYMRTESVLRGDIAAKAMDDSCIACDG
;
A
#
# COMPACT_ATOMS: atom_id res chain seq x y z
N LEU A 1 -7.41 24.39 9.56
CA LEU A 1 -7.92 24.37 8.19
C LEU A 1 -9.38 23.87 8.06
N GLY A 2 -9.99 23.34 9.15
CA GLY A 2 -11.40 22.91 9.14
C GLY A 2 -11.69 21.66 8.27
N LEU A 3 -10.66 20.95 7.84
CA LEU A 3 -10.78 19.79 6.94
C LEU A 3 -11.02 18.46 7.67
N ASN A 4 -10.95 18.45 8.99
CA ASN A 4 -11.28 17.28 9.80
C ASN A 4 -12.81 17.15 9.93
N THR A 5 -13.46 16.76 8.84
CA THR A 5 -14.90 16.57 8.74
C THR A 5 -15.25 15.13 8.48
N SER A 6 -16.43 14.69 8.92
CA SER A 6 -16.91 13.32 8.63
C SER A 6 -16.92 13.03 7.13
N LYS A 7 -17.31 14.00 6.30
CA LYS A 7 -17.34 13.87 4.85
C LYS A 7 -15.97 13.49 4.26
N VAL A 8 -14.89 14.17 4.69
CA VAL A 8 -13.52 13.88 4.22
C VAL A 8 -13.09 12.48 4.68
N TRP A 9 -13.40 12.10 5.91
CA TRP A 9 -13.06 10.77 6.43
C TRP A 9 -13.83 9.65 5.72
N ASP A 10 -15.12 9.84 5.46
CA ASP A 10 -15.94 8.88 4.74
C ASP A 10 -15.40 8.65 3.32
N GLN A 11 -14.95 9.71 2.67
CA GLN A 11 -14.34 9.64 1.35
C GLN A 11 -12.99 8.90 1.39
N ILE A 12 -12.10 9.22 2.34
CA ILE A 12 -10.85 8.48 2.56
C ILE A 12 -11.12 6.98 2.78
N MET A 13 -12.12 6.65 3.57
CA MET A 13 -12.49 5.25 3.83
C MET A 13 -13.01 4.55 2.58
N ALA A 14 -13.85 5.22 1.80
CA ALA A 14 -14.39 4.69 0.54
C ALA A 14 -13.29 4.44 -0.50
N ASP A 15 -12.27 5.32 -0.54
CA ASP A 15 -11.15 5.25 -1.48
C ASP A 15 -9.98 4.38 -0.96
N GLY A 16 -10.24 3.53 0.05
CA GLY A 16 -9.25 2.61 0.60
C GLY A 16 -8.04 3.28 1.25
N GLY A 17 -8.23 4.49 1.78
CA GLY A 17 -7.20 5.27 2.45
C GLY A 17 -6.52 6.32 1.56
N SER A 18 -6.84 6.38 0.27
CA SER A 18 -6.30 7.38 -0.64
C SER A 18 -6.92 8.76 -0.39
N ILE A 19 -6.11 9.79 -0.61
CA ILE A 19 -6.56 11.19 -0.59
C ILE A 19 -6.48 11.84 -2.00
N GLN A 20 -6.14 11.05 -3.02
CA GLN A 20 -5.84 11.59 -4.34
C GLN A 20 -7.07 12.22 -5.01
N ASP A 21 -8.26 11.65 -4.80
CA ASP A 21 -9.50 12.09 -5.42
C ASP A 21 -10.29 13.11 -4.57
N ILE A 22 -9.70 13.61 -3.48
CA ILE A 22 -10.32 14.63 -2.61
C ILE A 22 -9.93 16.02 -3.09
N ASP A 23 -10.85 16.73 -3.71
CA ASP A 23 -10.61 18.06 -4.27
C ASP A 23 -10.24 19.10 -3.21
N GLU A 24 -10.88 19.04 -2.05
CA GLU A 24 -10.65 19.95 -0.93
C GLU A 24 -9.19 19.93 -0.43
N LEU A 25 -8.43 18.89 -0.75
CA LEU A 25 -7.03 18.73 -0.36
C LEU A 25 -6.04 19.16 -1.46
N SER A 26 -6.49 19.49 -2.65
CA SER A 26 -5.61 19.71 -3.82
C SER A 26 -4.66 20.89 -3.66
N ASP A 27 -5.10 21.96 -3.00
CA ASP A 27 -4.30 23.19 -2.81
C ASP A 27 -3.49 23.20 -1.53
N ILE A 28 -3.60 22.15 -0.72
CA ILE A 28 -2.92 22.10 0.57
C ILE A 28 -1.45 21.73 0.38
N ARG A 29 -0.60 22.52 1.02
CA ARG A 29 0.84 22.34 1.06
C ARG A 29 1.31 22.07 2.48
N VAL A 30 2.28 21.20 2.65
CA VAL A 30 2.83 20.80 3.94
C VAL A 30 4.34 21.05 4.00
N GLY A 31 4.81 21.26 5.21
CA GLY A 31 6.23 21.53 5.48
C GLY A 31 6.72 22.89 5.00
N THR A 32 7.97 23.18 5.29
CA THR A 32 8.63 24.45 4.92
C THR A 32 8.87 24.60 3.44
N HIS A 33 8.88 23.48 2.71
CA HIS A 33 9.12 23.43 1.25
C HIS A 33 7.84 23.44 0.43
N GLY A 34 6.68 23.55 1.07
CA GLY A 34 5.39 23.65 0.37
C GLY A 34 5.05 22.44 -0.49
N ILE A 35 5.35 21.22 -0.01
CA ILE A 35 5.07 19.98 -0.75
C ILE A 35 3.56 19.75 -0.79
N PRO A 36 2.97 19.38 -1.93
CA PRO A 36 1.56 19.02 -2.01
C PRO A 36 1.20 17.91 -1.01
N ILE A 37 0.10 18.06 -0.27
CA ILE A 37 -0.31 17.06 0.73
C ILE A 37 -0.53 15.68 0.08
N LYS A 38 -1.03 15.64 -1.14
CA LYS A 38 -1.25 14.41 -1.92
C LYS A 38 0.04 13.67 -2.27
N GLU A 39 1.18 14.34 -2.36
CA GLU A 39 2.48 13.72 -2.56
C GLU A 39 3.06 13.14 -1.26
N VAL A 40 2.69 13.72 -0.11
CA VAL A 40 3.19 13.29 1.20
C VAL A 40 2.42 12.09 1.73
N TYR A 41 1.09 12.11 1.58
CA TYR A 41 0.21 11.06 2.08
C TYR A 41 -0.26 10.14 0.97
N GLN A 42 0.65 9.29 0.52
CA GLN A 42 0.38 8.26 -0.49
C GLN A 42 0.14 6.92 0.17
N THR A 43 -0.81 6.16 -0.34
CA THR A 43 -1.02 4.76 0.03
C THR A 43 0.05 3.86 -0.60
N PHE A 44 0.14 2.61 -0.13
CA PHE A 44 1.09 1.64 -0.71
C PHE A 44 0.83 1.34 -2.19
N LYS A 45 -0.38 1.57 -2.67
CA LYS A 45 -0.74 1.39 -4.09
C LYS A 45 -0.16 2.48 -4.98
N GLU A 46 0.01 3.66 -4.42
CA GLU A 46 0.48 4.87 -5.10
C GLU A 46 2.00 5.00 -5.04
N ILE A 47 2.62 4.41 -4.00
CA ILE A 47 4.08 4.44 -3.82
C ILE A 47 4.75 3.39 -4.71
N ASN A 48 5.80 3.80 -5.42
CA ASN A 48 6.65 2.88 -6.15
C ASN A 48 7.47 2.00 -5.20
N GLN A 49 7.12 0.72 -5.09
CA GLN A 49 7.78 -0.23 -4.18
C GLN A 49 9.26 -0.47 -4.50
N LEU A 50 9.73 -0.16 -5.70
CA LEU A 50 11.16 -0.23 -6.04
C LEU A 50 12.00 0.78 -5.25
N GLU A 51 11.43 1.91 -4.86
CA GLU A 51 12.13 2.87 -4.03
C GLU A 51 12.35 2.34 -2.60
N LEU A 52 11.39 1.58 -2.07
CA LEU A 52 11.55 0.87 -0.79
C LEU A 52 12.66 -0.19 -0.87
N VAL A 53 12.73 -0.92 -1.98
CA VAL A 53 13.79 -1.90 -2.23
C VAL A 53 15.17 -1.24 -2.27
N LYS A 54 15.31 -0.14 -2.99
CA LYS A 54 16.58 0.63 -3.03
C LYS A 54 17.00 1.11 -1.64
N GLN A 55 16.07 1.69 -0.89
CA GLN A 55 16.33 2.13 0.48
C GLN A 55 16.71 0.96 1.40
N ALA A 56 16.06 -0.20 1.24
CA ALA A 56 16.40 -1.40 1.99
C ALA A 56 17.82 -1.88 1.66
N GLY A 57 18.20 -1.92 0.38
CA GLY A 57 19.55 -2.28 -0.05
C GLY A 57 20.63 -1.39 0.56
N LEU A 58 20.40 -0.08 0.59
CA LEU A 58 21.33 0.86 1.23
C LEU A 58 21.46 0.64 2.75
N ARG A 59 20.34 0.39 3.44
CA ARG A 59 20.33 0.19 4.90
C ARG A 59 20.89 -1.17 5.30
N GLN A 60 20.59 -2.22 4.55
CA GLN A 60 21.01 -3.58 4.89
C GLN A 60 22.53 -3.82 4.72
N GLN A 61 23.28 -2.86 4.21
CA GLN A 61 24.73 -2.89 4.29
C GLN A 61 25.23 -2.75 5.74
N TYR A 62 24.42 -2.13 6.59
CA TYR A 62 24.79 -1.79 7.98
C TYR A 62 23.93 -2.53 9.02
N ILE A 63 22.80 -3.06 8.64
CA ILE A 63 21.85 -3.72 9.54
C ILE A 63 21.31 -5.00 8.91
N ASP A 64 20.88 -5.94 9.76
CA ASP A 64 20.26 -7.22 9.36
C ASP A 64 18.74 -7.15 9.54
N GLN A 65 18.12 -6.20 8.86
CA GLN A 65 16.68 -6.01 8.91
C GLN A 65 16.05 -6.38 7.57
N SER A 66 15.06 -7.27 7.60
CA SER A 66 14.24 -7.56 6.42
C SER A 66 13.25 -6.43 6.13
N VAL A 67 12.73 -6.40 4.91
CA VAL A 67 11.73 -5.42 4.48
C VAL A 67 10.47 -6.12 4.00
N SER A 68 9.32 -5.63 4.46
CA SER A 68 8.01 -6.05 3.96
C SER A 68 7.59 -5.14 2.82
N LEU A 69 7.02 -5.75 1.77
CA LEU A 69 6.58 -5.05 0.58
C LEU A 69 5.07 -5.26 0.37
N ASN A 70 4.41 -4.24 -0.14
CA ASN A 70 3.01 -4.30 -0.52
C ASN A 70 2.91 -4.04 -2.02
N LEU A 71 2.58 -5.06 -2.79
CA LEU A 71 2.52 -4.99 -4.25
C LEU A 71 1.07 -4.89 -4.70
N ALA A 72 0.75 -3.86 -5.45
CA ALA A 72 -0.58 -3.68 -6.02
C ALA A 72 -0.93 -4.73 -7.09
N SER A 73 0.07 -5.40 -7.68
CA SER A 73 -0.15 -6.39 -8.72
C SER A 73 0.88 -7.53 -8.67
N PRO A 74 0.47 -8.79 -8.90
CA PRO A 74 1.38 -9.93 -8.99
C PRO A 74 2.44 -9.81 -10.09
N LYS A 75 2.16 -9.04 -11.14
CA LYS A 75 3.11 -8.81 -12.25
C LYS A 75 4.42 -8.15 -11.80
N TRP A 76 4.37 -7.42 -10.68
CA TRP A 76 5.54 -6.75 -10.11
C TRP A 76 6.45 -7.67 -9.30
N ILE A 77 5.97 -8.85 -8.92
CA ILE A 77 6.70 -9.76 -8.01
C ILE A 77 8.10 -10.06 -8.55
N ASN A 78 8.18 -10.56 -9.78
CA ASN A 78 9.47 -10.92 -10.39
C ASN A 78 10.42 -9.69 -10.48
N ARG A 79 9.89 -8.57 -10.93
CA ARG A 79 10.69 -7.35 -11.06
C ARG A 79 11.25 -6.88 -9.72
N VAL A 80 10.40 -6.85 -8.69
CA VAL A 80 10.80 -6.43 -7.34
C VAL A 80 11.85 -7.36 -6.74
N HIS A 81 11.72 -8.69 -6.93
CA HIS A 81 12.74 -9.64 -6.49
C HIS A 81 14.07 -9.45 -7.20
N MET A 82 14.04 -9.25 -8.52
CA MET A 82 15.26 -9.02 -9.29
C MET A 82 15.94 -7.70 -8.89
N ASP A 83 15.18 -6.66 -8.66
CA ASP A 83 15.73 -5.36 -8.23
C ASP A 83 16.23 -5.43 -6.78
N ALA A 84 15.57 -6.17 -5.90
CA ALA A 84 16.05 -6.44 -4.55
C ALA A 84 17.40 -7.17 -4.55
N TRP A 85 17.51 -8.22 -5.36
CA TRP A 85 18.76 -8.94 -5.52
C TRP A 85 19.88 -8.05 -6.07
N LYS A 86 19.62 -7.27 -7.13
CA LYS A 86 20.57 -6.32 -7.71
C LYS A 86 20.99 -5.21 -6.74
N SER A 87 20.08 -4.80 -5.85
CA SER A 87 20.34 -3.78 -4.83
C SER A 87 21.06 -4.34 -3.60
N GLY A 88 21.42 -5.63 -3.57
CA GLY A 88 22.11 -6.25 -2.45
C GLY A 88 21.22 -6.45 -1.22
N VAL A 89 19.90 -6.52 -1.39
CA VAL A 89 18.98 -6.79 -0.28
C VAL A 89 19.19 -8.22 0.20
N LYS A 90 19.52 -8.39 1.48
CA LYS A 90 19.80 -9.70 2.09
C LYS A 90 18.57 -10.57 2.20
N THR A 91 17.42 -9.97 2.53
CA THR A 91 16.17 -10.69 2.70
C THR A 91 14.96 -9.78 2.56
N LEU A 92 13.90 -10.32 1.98
CA LEU A 92 12.55 -9.79 1.99
C LEU A 92 11.75 -10.59 3.02
N TYR A 93 10.80 -9.94 3.70
CA TYR A 93 9.98 -10.59 4.72
C TYR A 93 8.59 -10.93 4.18
N TYR A 94 7.64 -10.03 4.32
CA TYR A 94 6.32 -10.23 3.72
C TYR A 94 6.22 -9.56 2.36
N MET A 95 5.57 -10.24 1.43
CA MET A 95 5.15 -9.68 0.18
C MET A 95 3.63 -9.82 0.07
N ARG A 96 2.94 -8.73 0.34
CA ARG A 96 1.47 -8.68 0.29
C ARG A 96 1.04 -8.23 -1.08
N THR A 97 0.20 -9.01 -1.73
CA THR A 97 -0.45 -8.64 -2.98
C THR A 97 -1.95 -8.56 -2.73
N GLU A 98 -2.62 -7.60 -3.33
CA GLU A 98 -4.07 -7.68 -3.45
C GLU A 98 -4.40 -8.76 -4.48
N SER A 99 -4.92 -9.85 -4.02
CA SER A 99 -5.49 -10.88 -4.88
C SER A 99 -6.93 -10.49 -5.19
N VAL A 100 -7.24 -10.35 -6.47
CA VAL A 100 -8.63 -10.21 -6.95
C VAL A 100 -9.49 -11.39 -6.46
N LEU A 101 -8.85 -12.55 -6.25
CA LEU A 101 -9.47 -13.75 -5.70
C LEU A 101 -9.89 -13.63 -4.23
N ARG A 102 -9.33 -12.71 -3.44
CA ARG A 102 -9.72 -12.57 -2.03
C ARG A 102 -11.10 -11.95 -1.84
N GLY A 103 -11.49 -11.03 -2.71
CA GLY A 103 -12.84 -10.47 -2.71
C GLY A 103 -13.88 -11.52 -3.07
N ASP A 104 -13.61 -12.30 -4.12
CA ASP A 104 -14.51 -13.34 -4.59
C ASP A 104 -14.57 -14.56 -3.66
N ILE A 105 -13.44 -14.95 -3.04
CA ILE A 105 -13.41 -16.05 -2.06
C ILE A 105 -14.08 -15.63 -0.74
N ALA A 106 -13.89 -14.40 -0.29
CA ALA A 106 -14.57 -13.90 0.91
C ALA A 106 -16.06 -13.74 0.68
N ALA A 107 -16.50 -13.25 -0.48
CA ALA A 107 -17.89 -13.17 -0.86
C ALA A 107 -18.53 -14.57 -1.00
N LYS A 108 -17.84 -15.53 -1.64
CA LYS A 108 -18.29 -16.92 -1.72
C LYS A 108 -18.30 -17.62 -0.37
N ALA A 109 -17.29 -17.40 0.49
CA ALA A 109 -17.25 -17.99 1.82
C ALA A 109 -18.36 -17.44 2.74
N MET A 110 -18.84 -16.23 2.51
CA MET A 110 -20.01 -15.69 3.21
C MET A 110 -21.32 -16.29 2.69
N ASP A 111 -21.38 -16.67 1.41
CA ASP A 111 -22.56 -17.30 0.82
C ASP A 111 -22.63 -18.81 1.13
N ASP A 112 -21.47 -19.46 1.23
CA ASP A 112 -21.37 -20.90 1.57
C ASP A 112 -21.41 -21.17 3.09
N SER A 113 -21.28 -20.17 3.95
CA SER A 113 -21.31 -20.35 5.41
C SER A 113 -22.69 -20.70 5.97
N CYS A 114 -23.75 -20.59 5.16
CA CYS A 114 -25.08 -21.05 5.53
C CYS A 114 -25.34 -22.55 5.34
N ILE A 115 -24.43 -23.29 4.69
CA ILE A 115 -24.64 -24.73 4.41
C ILE A 115 -24.05 -25.62 5.52
N ALA A 116 -23.21 -25.10 6.38
CA ALA A 116 -22.55 -25.86 7.43
C ALA A 116 -23.29 -25.88 8.78
N CYS A 117 -24.46 -25.23 8.89
CA CYS A 117 -25.23 -25.17 10.14
C CYS A 117 -26.50 -26.04 10.15
N ASP A 118 -26.78 -26.79 9.09
CA ASP A 118 -27.89 -27.78 9.06
C ASP A 118 -27.30 -29.21 9.06
N GLY A 119 -26.96 -29.66 10.26
CA GLY A 119 -26.55 -31.03 10.51
C GLY A 119 -26.42 -31.31 11.97
#